data_f81c0b3c4dde4d0002bd506777a4349f
#
_entry.id   f81c0b3c4dde4d0002bd506777a4349f
#
_cell.length_a   1.000
_cell.length_b   1.000
_cell.length_c   1.000
_cell.angle_alpha   90.00
_cell.angle_beta   90.00
_cell.angle_gamma   90.00
#
_symmetry.space_group_name_H-M   'P 1'
#
loop_
_entity.id
_entity.type
_entity.pdbx_description
1 polymer ?
#
loop_
_entity_poly.entity_id
_entity_poly.type
_entity_poly.pdbx_seq_one_letter_code
_entity_poly.pdbx_strand_id
1 'polypeptide(L)'
;MSTINLLKYQENLKIEMIDDFITYLNTRGKTLCYIRNGIGYVDSNLITDKDSLLGKYKVLISKAYGAGEGFPHQIIGQPIVTEQNSCCSETYLVAGAFDTKKQADNFAIYMRTKFFRFLVSQLKLTQNITKTKFSFVPILDMNIQWTDDLLYKRYGIEDSEIKFIDSIVKNY
;
A
#
# COMPACT_ATOMS: atom_id res chain seq x y z
N MET A 1 -2.90 5.23 12.48
CA MET A 1 -2.13 5.90 11.40
C MET A 1 -0.96 6.60 12.02
N SER A 2 0.22 6.00 11.90
CA SER A 2 1.46 6.68 12.30
C SER A 2 1.86 7.60 11.14
N THR A 3 1.29 8.78 11.09
CA THR A 3 1.65 9.79 10.10
C THR A 3 2.66 10.72 10.77
N ILE A 4 3.90 10.64 10.34
CA ILE A 4 4.92 11.62 10.75
C ILE A 4 4.54 12.94 10.10
N ASN A 5 4.39 13.97 10.89
CA ASN A 5 4.23 15.34 10.38
C ASN A 5 5.61 15.84 9.92
N LEU A 6 5.99 15.43 8.70
CA LEU A 6 7.29 15.75 8.09
C LEU A 6 7.40 17.21 7.63
N LEU A 7 6.29 17.99 7.64
CA LEU A 7 6.33 19.38 7.18
C LEU A 7 7.35 20.25 7.96
N LYS A 8 7.64 19.87 9.21
CA LYS A 8 8.63 20.56 10.05
C LYS A 8 10.09 20.17 9.73
N TYR A 9 10.28 19.09 8.94
CA TYR A 9 11.60 18.50 8.67
C TYR A 9 11.96 18.45 7.18
N GLN A 10 11.06 18.89 6.28
CA GLN A 10 11.32 18.91 4.83
C GLN A 10 12.53 19.79 4.46
N GLU A 11 12.83 20.80 5.25
CA GLU A 11 13.98 21.68 5.01
C GLU A 11 15.32 21.04 5.37
N ASN A 12 15.33 20.00 6.22
CA ASN A 12 16.57 19.33 6.68
C ASN A 12 16.76 17.93 6.07
N LEU A 13 15.76 17.38 5.41
CA LEU A 13 15.89 16.14 4.66
C LEU A 13 16.41 16.43 3.25
N LYS A 14 17.67 16.84 3.14
CA LYS A 14 18.42 16.59 1.92
C LYS A 14 18.51 15.08 1.78
N ILE A 15 17.70 14.54 0.89
CA ILE A 15 17.81 13.15 0.45
C ILE A 15 19.11 13.09 -0.35
N GLU A 16 20.19 12.81 0.33
CA GLU A 16 21.41 12.37 -0.34
C GLU A 16 21.12 11.00 -0.95
N MET A 17 21.44 10.89 -2.21
CA MET A 17 21.08 9.74 -3.05
C MET A 17 21.75 8.44 -2.57
N ILE A 18 21.25 7.37 -3.08
CA ILE A 18 21.43 5.94 -2.83
C ILE A 18 22.86 5.47 -2.45
N ASP A 19 23.91 6.19 -2.80
CA ASP A 19 25.30 5.81 -2.47
C ASP A 19 25.64 5.96 -0.99
N ASP A 20 24.91 6.81 -0.24
CA ASP A 20 25.03 6.89 1.22
C ASP A 20 24.17 5.87 1.96
N PHE A 21 23.38 5.07 1.23
CA PHE A 21 22.45 4.10 1.78
C PHE A 21 23.15 3.04 2.65
N ILE A 22 24.32 2.58 2.26
CA ILE A 22 25.10 1.56 3.00
C ILE A 22 25.69 2.14 4.28
N THR A 23 26.12 3.39 4.26
CA THR A 23 26.68 4.08 5.43
C THR A 23 25.59 4.34 6.47
N TYR A 24 24.33 4.56 6.04
CA TYR A 24 23.18 4.79 6.91
C TYR A 24 22.65 3.55 7.60
N LEU A 25 22.85 2.36 7.07
CA LEU A 25 22.43 1.08 7.69
C LEU A 25 23.09 0.84 9.07
N ASN A 26 24.18 1.51 9.36
CA ASN A 26 24.90 1.40 10.63
C ASN A 26 24.54 2.48 11.67
N THR A 27 23.56 3.35 11.38
CA THR A 27 23.19 4.40 12.34
C THR A 27 22.12 3.92 13.32
N ARG A 28 22.54 3.67 14.56
CA ARG A 28 21.63 3.36 15.68
C ARG A 28 20.61 4.47 15.85
N GLY A 29 19.32 4.10 16.03
CA GLY A 29 18.25 5.03 16.39
C GLY A 29 17.51 5.65 15.21
N LYS A 30 17.70 5.18 13.96
CA LYS A 30 16.95 5.65 12.80
C LYS A 30 15.99 4.60 12.25
N THR A 31 14.84 5.07 11.79
CA THR A 31 13.77 4.28 11.18
C THR A 31 13.67 4.55 9.69
N LEU A 32 13.56 3.48 8.90
CA LEU A 32 13.33 3.57 7.45
C LEU A 32 12.00 4.24 7.15
N CYS A 33 11.98 5.24 6.28
CA CYS A 33 10.80 6.01 5.93
C CYS A 33 10.55 6.01 4.42
N TYR A 34 9.37 5.56 4.01
CA TYR A 34 8.91 5.61 2.62
C TYR A 34 8.32 6.99 2.33
N ILE A 35 8.87 7.70 1.37
CA ILE A 35 8.46 9.04 0.95
C ILE A 35 8.12 9.06 -0.54
N ARG A 36 7.47 10.13 -1.01
CA ARG A 36 6.96 10.22 -2.38
C ARG A 36 7.97 9.86 -3.48
N ASN A 37 9.23 10.24 -3.31
CA ASN A 37 10.26 10.10 -4.34
C ASN A 37 11.36 9.12 -3.95
N GLY A 38 11.10 8.21 -3.01
CA GLY A 38 12.11 7.23 -2.61
C GLY A 38 11.99 6.77 -1.17
N ILE A 39 13.12 6.46 -0.58
CA ILE A 39 13.26 5.96 0.77
C ILE A 39 14.28 6.85 1.50
N GLY A 40 13.98 7.22 2.73
CA GLY A 40 14.87 7.98 3.60
C GLY A 40 14.91 7.38 5.01
N TYR A 41 15.54 8.08 5.92
CA TYR A 41 15.61 7.70 7.33
C TYR A 41 15.16 8.86 8.20
N VAL A 42 14.46 8.54 9.27
CA VAL A 42 14.01 9.50 10.28
C VAL A 42 14.47 9.04 11.66
N ASP A 43 14.76 9.98 12.53
CA ASP A 43 15.08 9.65 13.93
C ASP A 43 13.88 8.94 14.57
N SER A 44 14.13 7.76 15.13
CA SER A 44 13.08 6.93 15.72
C SER A 44 12.35 7.63 16.87
N ASN A 45 13.00 8.55 17.56
CA ASN A 45 12.40 9.34 18.66
C ASN A 45 11.33 10.32 18.15
N LEU A 46 11.30 10.63 16.86
CA LEU A 46 10.31 11.52 16.25
C LEU A 46 9.04 10.79 15.80
N ILE A 47 9.03 9.46 15.90
CA ILE A 47 7.92 8.63 15.45
C ILE A 47 6.97 8.41 16.62
N THR A 48 5.70 8.79 16.42
CA THR A 48 4.63 8.41 17.34
C THR A 48 3.88 7.22 16.78
N ASP A 49 4.09 6.04 17.37
CA ASP A 49 3.47 4.76 16.97
C ASP A 49 2.28 4.42 17.87
N LYS A 50 1.18 5.17 17.71
CA LYS A 50 -0.04 4.99 18.50
C LYS A 50 -0.72 3.65 18.27
N ASP A 51 -0.57 3.09 17.08
CA ASP A 51 -1.27 1.88 16.63
C ASP A 51 -0.35 0.65 16.66
N SER A 52 0.83 0.76 17.24
CA SER A 52 1.85 -0.31 17.31
C SER A 52 2.18 -0.95 15.95
N LEU A 53 2.27 -0.12 14.92
CA LEU A 53 2.53 -0.55 13.55
C LEU A 53 4.01 -0.67 13.23
N LEU A 54 4.89 -0.08 14.03
CA LEU A 54 6.32 -0.02 13.73
C LEU A 54 6.92 -1.42 13.65
N GLY A 55 6.55 -2.31 14.57
CA GLY A 55 6.98 -3.71 14.62
C GLY A 55 6.30 -4.65 13.63
N LYS A 56 5.43 -4.14 12.72
CA LYS A 56 4.69 -4.96 11.75
C LYS A 56 5.27 -4.82 10.35
N TYR A 57 5.08 -5.85 9.52
CA TYR A 57 5.19 -5.74 8.06
C TYR A 57 3.97 -4.99 7.53
N LYS A 58 4.19 -3.91 6.80
CA LYS A 58 3.10 -3.05 6.30
C LYS A 58 2.97 -3.16 4.79
N VAL A 59 1.76 -2.99 4.31
CA VAL A 59 1.50 -2.82 2.87
C VAL A 59 1.04 -1.39 2.65
N LEU A 60 1.82 -0.64 1.88
CA LEU A 60 1.59 0.75 1.56
C LEU A 60 0.98 0.90 0.17
N ILE A 61 0.11 1.88 0.00
CA ILE A 61 -0.37 2.35 -1.29
C ILE A 61 -0.33 3.88 -1.36
N SER A 62 -0.12 4.41 -2.56
CA SER A 62 -0.20 5.86 -2.78
C SER A 62 -1.59 6.38 -2.46
N LYS A 63 -1.69 7.54 -1.79
CA LYS A 63 -2.96 8.22 -1.52
C LYS A 63 -3.67 8.70 -2.79
N ALA A 64 -2.94 8.95 -3.86
CA ALA A 64 -3.50 9.39 -5.13
C ALA A 64 -2.97 8.52 -6.27
N TYR A 65 -3.87 8.08 -7.14
CA TYR A 65 -3.55 7.29 -8.32
C TYR A 65 -4.63 7.44 -9.40
N GLY A 66 -4.21 7.44 -10.69
CA GLY A 66 -5.10 7.31 -11.83
C GLY A 66 -5.87 8.58 -12.20
N ALA A 67 -5.25 9.75 -12.03
CA ALA A 67 -5.83 11.00 -12.55
C ALA A 67 -5.85 10.99 -14.08
N GLY A 68 -7.05 11.10 -14.67
CA GLY A 68 -7.22 11.22 -16.11
C GLY A 68 -7.05 9.92 -16.90
N GLU A 69 -6.94 8.77 -16.26
CA GLU A 69 -6.90 7.46 -16.93
C GLU A 69 -8.32 7.05 -17.39
N GLY A 70 -8.43 6.62 -18.66
CA GLY A 70 -9.64 5.96 -19.20
C GLY A 70 -9.70 4.49 -18.81
N PHE A 71 -10.87 3.85 -18.99
CA PHE A 71 -11.05 2.41 -18.77
C PHE A 71 -10.54 1.57 -19.96
N PRO A 72 -10.00 0.35 -19.70
CA PRO A 72 -9.66 -0.20 -18.40
C PRO A 72 -8.42 0.46 -17.80
N HIS A 73 -8.39 0.65 -16.49
CA HIS A 73 -7.23 1.22 -15.81
C HIS A 73 -6.86 0.46 -14.53
N GLN A 74 -5.74 0.85 -13.88
CA GLN A 74 -5.18 0.08 -12.78
C GLN A 74 -5.92 0.28 -11.45
N ILE A 75 -6.73 1.30 -11.30
CA ILE A 75 -7.55 1.69 -10.14
C ILE A 75 -6.72 2.19 -8.94
N ILE A 76 -5.72 1.45 -8.49
CA ILE A 76 -4.82 1.81 -7.38
C ILE A 76 -3.37 1.70 -7.81
N GLY A 77 -2.50 2.45 -7.15
CA GLY A 77 -1.06 2.34 -7.32
C GLY A 77 -0.54 0.98 -6.82
N GLN A 78 0.67 0.63 -7.23
CA GLN A 78 1.28 -0.64 -6.85
C GLN A 78 1.45 -0.72 -5.32
N PRO A 79 0.95 -1.80 -4.67
CA PRO A 79 1.19 -2.05 -3.27
C PRO A 79 2.67 -2.29 -2.99
N ILE A 80 3.20 -1.68 -1.95
CA ILE A 80 4.58 -1.81 -1.50
C ILE A 80 4.58 -2.54 -0.16
N VAL A 81 5.23 -3.70 -0.09
CA VAL A 81 5.46 -4.40 1.17
C VAL A 81 6.70 -3.82 1.83
N THR A 82 6.56 -3.40 3.08
CA THR A 82 7.67 -2.84 3.85
C THR A 82 8.15 -3.82 4.90
N GLU A 83 9.42 -3.72 5.26
CA GLU A 83 9.96 -4.44 6.40
C GLU A 83 9.44 -3.85 7.73
N GLN A 84 9.65 -4.60 8.82
CA GLN A 84 9.45 -4.11 10.18
C GLN A 84 10.35 -2.88 10.45
N ASN A 85 10.04 -2.15 11.51
CA ASN A 85 10.77 -0.92 11.87
C ASN A 85 10.87 0.11 10.73
N SER A 86 9.78 0.25 9.99
CA SER A 86 9.63 1.22 8.92
C SER A 86 8.41 2.11 9.13
N CYS A 87 8.42 3.28 8.53
CA CYS A 87 7.29 4.22 8.52
C CYS A 87 7.07 4.78 7.11
N CYS A 88 6.07 5.60 6.93
CA CYS A 88 5.83 6.28 5.66
C CYS A 88 5.38 7.72 5.88
N SER A 89 5.60 8.56 4.88
CA SER A 89 5.05 9.91 4.84
C SER A 89 3.54 9.89 4.57
N GLU A 90 2.91 11.04 4.69
CA GLU A 90 1.48 11.23 4.39
C GLU A 90 1.09 10.96 2.94
N THR A 91 2.05 10.80 2.02
CA THR A 91 1.79 10.45 0.62
C THR A 91 1.34 9.01 0.43
N TYR A 92 1.51 8.18 1.46
CA TYR A 92 1.07 6.80 1.50
C TYR A 92 -0.05 6.57 2.52
N LEU A 93 -0.81 5.52 2.29
CA LEU A 93 -1.71 4.90 3.26
C LEU A 93 -1.15 3.54 3.64
N VAL A 94 -1.23 3.20 4.92
CA VAL A 94 -1.04 1.82 5.38
C VAL A 94 -2.34 1.08 5.11
N ALA A 95 -2.35 0.25 4.06
CA ALA A 95 -3.52 -0.54 3.67
C ALA A 95 -3.70 -1.76 4.58
N GLY A 96 -2.60 -2.33 5.09
CA GLY A 96 -2.60 -3.44 6.04
C GLY A 96 -1.30 -3.52 6.82
N ALA A 97 -1.35 -4.17 8.00
CA ALA A 97 -0.18 -4.43 8.85
C ALA A 97 -0.27 -5.85 9.41
N PHE A 98 0.81 -6.60 9.31
CA PHE A 98 0.84 -8.05 9.54
C PHE A 98 2.03 -8.44 10.41
N ASP A 99 1.87 -9.56 11.14
CA ASP A 99 2.94 -10.11 11.99
C ASP A 99 4.02 -10.82 11.17
N THR A 100 3.66 -11.34 9.99
CA THR A 100 4.58 -12.06 9.13
C THR A 100 4.69 -11.42 7.75
N LYS A 101 5.87 -11.48 7.17
CA LYS A 101 6.12 -11.02 5.80
C LYS A 101 5.24 -11.74 4.80
N LYS A 102 5.03 -13.06 4.97
CA LYS A 102 4.17 -13.87 4.11
C LYS A 102 2.74 -13.34 4.03
N GLN A 103 2.16 -12.94 5.17
CA GLN A 103 0.81 -12.34 5.19
C GLN A 103 0.79 -10.99 4.47
N ALA A 104 1.81 -10.16 4.66
CA ALA A 104 1.92 -8.89 3.96
C ALA A 104 2.07 -9.08 2.44
N ASP A 105 2.91 -10.04 2.02
CA ASP A 105 3.08 -10.39 0.60
C ASP A 105 1.77 -10.92 -0.01
N ASN A 106 1.07 -11.82 0.69
CA ASN A 106 -0.24 -12.33 0.25
C ASN A 106 -1.29 -11.22 0.16
N PHE A 107 -1.29 -10.28 1.09
CA PHE A 107 -2.20 -9.13 1.03
C PHE A 107 -1.86 -8.21 -0.14
N ALA A 108 -0.59 -7.97 -0.42
CA ALA A 108 -0.18 -7.20 -1.60
C ALA A 108 -0.59 -7.91 -2.91
N ILE A 109 -0.51 -9.26 -2.98
CA ILE A 109 -1.00 -10.04 -4.11
C ILE A 109 -2.52 -9.90 -4.23
N TYR A 110 -3.26 -10.04 -3.13
CA TYR A 110 -4.71 -9.85 -3.11
C TYR A 110 -5.11 -8.46 -3.62
N MET A 111 -4.43 -7.41 -3.19
CA MET A 111 -4.67 -6.04 -3.67
C MET A 111 -4.44 -5.87 -5.18
N ARG A 112 -3.59 -6.70 -5.79
CA ARG A 112 -3.31 -6.68 -7.24
C ARG A 112 -4.37 -7.43 -8.05
N THR A 113 -5.20 -8.26 -7.45
CA THR A 113 -6.26 -8.96 -8.18
C THR A 113 -7.23 -7.99 -8.84
N LYS A 114 -7.80 -8.37 -9.98
CA LYS A 114 -8.85 -7.59 -10.64
C LYS A 114 -10.10 -7.49 -9.77
N PHE A 115 -10.45 -8.58 -9.08
CA PHE A 115 -11.55 -8.63 -8.14
C PHE A 115 -11.45 -7.52 -7.08
N PHE A 116 -10.31 -7.45 -6.38
CA PHE A 116 -10.08 -6.42 -5.37
C PHE A 116 -10.22 -5.00 -5.96
N ARG A 117 -9.52 -4.75 -7.07
CA ARG A 117 -9.49 -3.43 -7.69
C ARG A 117 -10.82 -3.02 -8.28
N PHE A 118 -11.59 -3.99 -8.80
CA PHE A 118 -12.95 -3.75 -9.25
C PHE A 118 -13.84 -3.28 -8.10
N LEU A 119 -13.79 -3.94 -6.92
CA LEU A 119 -14.58 -3.52 -5.76
C LEU A 119 -14.17 -2.12 -5.28
N VAL A 120 -12.89 -1.80 -5.28
CA VAL A 120 -12.41 -0.43 -4.96
C VAL A 120 -12.93 0.59 -5.98
N SER A 121 -12.97 0.26 -7.26
CA SER A 121 -13.43 1.15 -8.32
C SER A 121 -14.88 1.60 -8.14
N GLN A 122 -15.72 0.78 -7.51
CA GLN A 122 -17.13 1.11 -7.28
C GLN A 122 -17.31 2.33 -6.35
N LEU A 123 -16.33 2.61 -5.50
CA LEU A 123 -16.37 3.76 -4.56
C LEU A 123 -15.34 4.82 -4.88
N LYS A 124 -14.40 4.55 -5.78
CA LYS A 124 -13.31 5.46 -6.13
C LYS A 124 -13.69 6.34 -7.32
N LEU A 125 -14.40 7.44 -7.06
CA LEU A 125 -14.82 8.42 -8.07
C LEU A 125 -13.74 9.45 -8.43
N THR A 126 -12.67 9.54 -7.63
CA THR A 126 -11.58 10.50 -7.80
C THR A 126 -10.22 9.81 -7.66
N GLN A 127 -9.14 10.50 -8.00
CA GLN A 127 -7.77 9.99 -7.82
C GLN A 127 -7.42 9.70 -6.35
N ASN A 128 -8.10 10.34 -5.40
CA ASN A 128 -7.78 10.22 -3.97
C ASN A 128 -8.36 8.93 -3.39
N ILE A 129 -7.52 8.21 -2.65
CA ILE A 129 -7.85 6.98 -1.95
C ILE A 129 -8.00 7.28 -0.46
N THR A 130 -9.12 6.87 0.11
CA THR A 130 -9.41 6.96 1.54
C THR A 130 -9.86 5.60 2.06
N LYS A 131 -9.86 5.41 3.38
CA LYS A 131 -10.29 4.16 4.03
C LYS A 131 -11.69 3.71 3.55
N THR A 132 -12.61 4.62 3.34
CA THR A 132 -13.99 4.33 2.90
C THR A 132 -14.07 3.70 1.51
N LYS A 133 -13.05 3.88 0.65
CA LYS A 133 -13.03 3.28 -0.68
C LYS A 133 -12.84 1.77 -0.67
N PHE A 134 -12.45 1.21 0.47
CA PHE A 134 -12.25 -0.23 0.66
C PHE A 134 -13.41 -0.92 1.37
N SER A 135 -14.54 -0.23 1.63
CA SER A 135 -15.65 -0.81 2.41
C SER A 135 -16.35 -1.99 1.73
N PHE A 136 -16.25 -2.15 0.41
CA PHE A 136 -16.76 -3.32 -0.31
C PHE A 136 -15.75 -4.47 -0.38
N VAL A 137 -14.51 -4.25 0.00
CA VAL A 137 -13.48 -5.28 -0.08
C VAL A 137 -13.59 -6.22 1.11
N PRO A 138 -13.78 -7.53 0.89
CA PRO A 138 -13.86 -8.48 1.98
C PRO A 138 -12.51 -8.66 2.69
N ILE A 139 -12.59 -8.82 4.01
CA ILE A 139 -11.44 -9.20 4.84
C ILE A 139 -11.29 -10.72 4.73
N LEU A 140 -10.14 -11.18 4.25
CA LEU A 140 -9.86 -12.60 4.02
C LEU A 140 -8.66 -13.04 4.87
N ASP A 141 -8.50 -14.35 5.01
CA ASP A 141 -7.33 -14.95 5.65
C ASP A 141 -6.09 -14.77 4.77
N MET A 142 -5.12 -13.97 5.24
CA MET A 142 -3.87 -13.70 4.53
C MET A 142 -2.81 -14.81 4.68
N ASN A 143 -3.10 -15.92 5.36
CA ASN A 143 -2.28 -17.13 5.25
C ASN A 143 -2.45 -17.84 3.91
N ILE A 144 -3.51 -17.49 3.17
CA ILE A 144 -3.84 -17.99 1.83
C ILE A 144 -3.43 -16.93 0.80
N GLN A 145 -2.78 -17.36 -0.27
CA GLN A 145 -2.53 -16.51 -1.44
C GLN A 145 -3.77 -16.49 -2.33
N TRP A 146 -4.46 -15.37 -2.36
CA TRP A 146 -5.66 -15.18 -3.17
C TRP A 146 -5.32 -14.77 -4.60
N THR A 147 -5.91 -15.47 -5.56
CA THR A 147 -5.87 -15.16 -7.00
C THR A 147 -7.26 -14.79 -7.49
N ASP A 148 -7.37 -14.18 -8.68
CA ASP A 148 -8.67 -13.86 -9.28
C ASP A 148 -9.52 -15.13 -9.45
N ASP A 149 -8.96 -16.26 -9.90
CA ASP A 149 -9.67 -17.52 -10.07
C ASP A 149 -10.27 -18.03 -8.75
N LEU A 150 -9.49 -17.99 -7.66
CA LEU A 150 -9.97 -18.41 -6.34
C LEU A 150 -11.08 -17.50 -5.83
N LEU A 151 -10.96 -16.19 -6.08
CA LEU A 151 -11.94 -15.19 -5.68
C LEU A 151 -13.24 -15.33 -6.50
N TYR A 152 -13.12 -15.45 -7.81
CA TYR A 152 -14.28 -15.65 -8.69
C TYR A 152 -15.05 -16.90 -8.31
N LYS A 153 -14.36 -18.02 -8.10
CA LYS A 153 -14.97 -19.26 -7.61
C LYS A 153 -15.64 -19.09 -6.25
N ARG A 154 -14.97 -18.41 -5.30
CA ARG A 154 -15.50 -18.21 -3.94
C ARG A 154 -16.78 -17.38 -3.92
N TYR A 155 -16.86 -16.37 -4.76
CA TYR A 155 -17.98 -15.42 -4.79
C TYR A 155 -18.99 -15.74 -5.90
N GLY A 156 -18.81 -16.83 -6.66
CA GLY A 156 -19.73 -17.26 -7.71
C GLY A 156 -19.81 -16.26 -8.87
N ILE A 157 -18.67 -15.61 -9.21
CA ILE A 157 -18.63 -14.64 -10.32
C ILE A 157 -18.72 -15.39 -11.64
N GLU A 158 -19.68 -15.03 -12.47
CA GLU A 158 -19.95 -15.66 -13.76
C GLU A 158 -19.04 -15.10 -14.87
N ASP A 159 -18.89 -15.84 -15.97
CA ASP A 159 -18.06 -15.43 -17.12
C ASP A 159 -18.45 -14.07 -17.70
N SER A 160 -19.73 -13.72 -17.66
CA SER A 160 -20.23 -12.42 -18.11
C SER A 160 -19.74 -11.28 -17.21
N GLU A 161 -19.71 -11.53 -15.89
CA GLU A 161 -19.23 -10.58 -14.89
C GLU A 161 -17.70 -10.45 -14.94
N ILE A 162 -16.98 -11.56 -15.17
CA ILE A 162 -15.52 -11.54 -15.39
C ILE A 162 -15.18 -10.64 -16.59
N LYS A 163 -15.88 -10.78 -17.70
CA LYS A 163 -15.70 -9.92 -18.88
C LYS A 163 -15.96 -8.45 -18.57
N PHE A 164 -16.97 -8.19 -17.73
CA PHE A 164 -17.24 -6.82 -17.29
C PHE A 164 -16.12 -6.27 -16.41
N ILE A 165 -15.63 -7.05 -15.42
CA ILE A 165 -14.47 -6.69 -14.60
C ILE A 165 -13.26 -6.39 -15.49
N ASP A 166 -13.01 -7.20 -16.52
CA ASP A 166 -11.89 -7.01 -17.46
C ASP A 166 -12.03 -5.72 -18.29
N SER A 167 -13.24 -5.27 -18.54
CA SER A 167 -13.49 -3.99 -19.22
C SER A 167 -13.17 -2.76 -18.34
N ILE A 168 -13.15 -2.94 -17.03
CA ILE A 168 -12.91 -1.87 -16.03
C ILE A 168 -11.47 -1.88 -15.55
N VAL A 169 -10.91 -3.07 -15.31
CA VAL A 169 -9.61 -3.25 -14.64
C VAL A 169 -8.61 -3.93 -15.55
N LYS A 170 -7.54 -3.21 -15.93
CA LYS A 170 -6.45 -3.81 -16.72
C LYS A 170 -5.57 -4.74 -15.88
N ASN A 171 -4.81 -5.59 -16.54
CA ASN A 171 -3.76 -6.38 -15.89
C ASN A 171 -2.73 -5.45 -15.21
N TYR A 172 -2.09 -5.97 -14.15
CA TYR A 172 -1.01 -5.28 -13.46
C TYR A 172 0.26 -5.32 -14.28
#